data_302e3994156282957b99996fb7c74c2d
#
_entry.id   302e3994156282957b99996fb7c74c2d
#
_cell.length_a   1.000
_cell.length_b   1.000
_cell.length_c   1.000
_cell.angle_alpha   90.00
_cell.angle_beta   90.00
_cell.angle_gamma   90.00
#
_symmetry.space_group_name_H-M   'P 1'
#
loop_
_entity.id
_entity.type
_entity.pdbx_description
1 polymer ?
#
loop_
_entity_poly.entity_id
_entity_poly.type
_entity_poly.pdbx_seq_one_letter_code
_entity_poly.pdbx_strand_id
1 'polypeptide(L)'
;MINDLLVKPLGGVTAGSDTPAAIRACPGGAAANQAAWMAHLGATVTFAGRVGARDVGYHRQELTRVGVHACLAVDPEADTGSIVVMVAPDGERTMFTDRGANHNLKREDLPASLLDHADVLHLTGYSFCEPALLEVALWLLGQARSRGLTVTVDPGSAAFLARMDPGAFLRWTDGAAVCFPNRDEAAVLVGEADPVTMATHLTRHYGVVALKLGAAGCLLAAAGHPPVHVAAYPARARDTTGAGDAFCGAFMSRWLASGPDPQTTDLVGAAEFAARIAAMVVTRFGARPA
;
A
#
# COMPACT_ATOMS: atom_id res chain seq x y z
N MET A 1 10.37 -1.34 -3.13
CA MET A 1 10.31 -0.95 -4.58
C MET A 1 10.12 -2.18 -5.43
N ILE A 2 9.33 -2.09 -6.50
CA ILE A 2 9.03 -3.22 -7.40
C ILE A 2 8.99 -2.70 -8.84
N ASN A 3 9.43 -3.53 -9.77
CA ASN A 3 9.19 -3.40 -11.21
C ASN A 3 7.99 -4.27 -11.58
N ASP A 4 6.86 -3.66 -11.94
CA ASP A 4 5.68 -4.39 -12.40
C ASP A 4 5.78 -4.64 -13.90
N LEU A 5 5.74 -5.91 -14.30
CA LEU A 5 5.69 -6.36 -15.68
C LEU A 5 4.28 -6.82 -16.00
N LEU A 6 3.49 -5.95 -16.61
CA LEU A 6 2.13 -6.29 -17.05
C LEU A 6 2.21 -7.08 -18.35
N VAL A 7 1.76 -8.31 -18.34
CA VAL A 7 1.76 -9.24 -19.51
C VAL A 7 0.31 -9.55 -19.89
N LYS A 8 -0.09 -9.12 -21.08
CA LYS A 8 -1.41 -9.43 -21.65
C LYS A 8 -1.21 -10.29 -22.90
N PRO A 9 -1.45 -11.61 -22.83
CA PRO A 9 -1.43 -12.48 -23.99
C PRO A 9 -2.43 -12.00 -25.06
N LEU A 10 -2.05 -12.05 -26.32
CA LEU A 10 -2.93 -11.68 -27.45
C LEU A 10 -3.84 -12.85 -27.88
N GLY A 11 -3.71 -14.00 -27.23
CA GLY A 11 -4.51 -15.22 -27.44
C GLY A 11 -4.35 -16.17 -26.27
N GLY A 12 -4.65 -17.45 -26.47
CA GLY A 12 -4.38 -18.48 -25.46
C GLY A 12 -2.88 -18.62 -25.18
N VAL A 13 -2.51 -18.93 -23.94
CA VAL A 13 -1.12 -19.25 -23.58
C VAL A 13 -0.75 -20.60 -24.15
N THR A 14 0.33 -20.67 -24.93
CA THR A 14 0.82 -21.90 -25.55
C THR A 14 1.92 -22.53 -24.69
N ALA A 15 1.62 -23.63 -24.05
CA ALA A 15 2.61 -24.36 -23.25
C ALA A 15 3.76 -24.88 -24.13
N GLY A 16 4.99 -24.68 -23.67
CA GLY A 16 6.19 -25.16 -24.36
C GLY A 16 6.57 -24.42 -25.65
N SER A 17 5.92 -23.26 -25.93
CA SER A 17 6.20 -22.42 -27.11
C SER A 17 6.00 -20.97 -26.82
N ASP A 18 6.31 -20.10 -27.80
CA ASP A 18 6.13 -18.65 -27.69
C ASP A 18 4.65 -18.27 -27.69
N THR A 19 4.29 -17.36 -26.81
CA THR A 19 2.96 -16.75 -26.77
C THR A 19 3.09 -15.25 -27.06
N PRO A 20 2.55 -14.72 -28.17
CA PRO A 20 2.52 -13.30 -28.43
C PRO A 20 1.76 -12.56 -27.32
N ALA A 21 2.36 -11.50 -26.78
CA ALA A 21 1.79 -10.73 -25.70
C ALA A 21 2.12 -9.24 -25.81
N ALA A 22 1.26 -8.38 -25.28
CA ALA A 22 1.59 -6.99 -24.98
C ALA A 22 2.23 -6.95 -23.60
N ILE A 23 3.47 -6.43 -23.51
CA ILE A 23 4.21 -6.34 -22.27
C ILE A 23 4.50 -4.86 -21.96
N ARG A 24 4.26 -4.45 -20.71
CA ARG A 24 4.61 -3.10 -20.22
C ARG A 24 5.33 -3.22 -18.89
N ALA A 25 6.45 -2.51 -18.76
CA ALA A 25 7.12 -2.29 -17.49
C ALA A 25 6.63 -1.00 -16.86
N CYS A 26 6.28 -1.04 -15.59
CA CYS A 26 5.83 0.11 -14.82
C CYS A 26 6.52 0.12 -13.44
N PRO A 27 6.77 1.29 -12.85
CA PRO A 27 7.22 1.35 -11.47
C PRO A 27 6.06 0.94 -10.55
N GLY A 28 6.32 0.05 -9.61
CA GLY A 28 5.34 -0.54 -8.71
C GLY A 28 5.80 -0.60 -7.26
N GLY A 29 5.10 -1.46 -6.50
CA GLY A 29 5.27 -1.65 -5.06
C GLY A 29 4.32 -0.77 -4.25
N ALA A 30 3.45 -1.42 -3.43
CA ALA A 30 2.35 -0.77 -2.72
C ALA A 30 2.80 0.48 -1.94
N ALA A 31 3.79 0.37 -1.04
CA ALA A 31 4.27 1.51 -0.27
C ALA A 31 4.78 2.68 -1.15
N ALA A 32 5.47 2.38 -2.26
CA ALA A 32 5.95 3.40 -3.18
C ALA A 32 4.82 4.04 -4.01
N ASN A 33 3.79 3.27 -4.35
CA ASN A 33 2.60 3.79 -5.02
C ASN A 33 1.80 4.71 -4.09
N GLN A 34 1.63 4.31 -2.82
CA GLN A 34 0.96 5.11 -1.80
C GLN A 34 1.73 6.41 -1.53
N ALA A 35 3.07 6.35 -1.39
CA ALA A 35 3.93 7.51 -1.26
C ALA A 35 3.79 8.47 -2.46
N ALA A 36 3.79 7.92 -3.68
CA ALA A 36 3.61 8.72 -4.89
C ALA A 36 2.26 9.44 -4.92
N TRP A 37 1.17 8.77 -4.52
CA TRP A 37 -0.15 9.39 -4.44
C TRP A 37 -0.23 10.46 -3.34
N MET A 38 0.31 10.19 -2.15
CA MET A 38 0.36 11.18 -1.07
C MET A 38 1.08 12.46 -1.52
N ALA A 39 2.27 12.32 -2.10
CA ALA A 39 3.07 13.47 -2.54
C ALA A 39 2.41 14.22 -3.70
N HIS A 40 1.90 13.51 -4.71
CA HIS A 40 1.18 14.12 -5.84
C HIS A 40 -0.04 14.94 -5.39
N LEU A 41 -0.68 14.56 -4.29
CA LEU A 41 -1.85 15.22 -3.71
C LEU A 41 -1.48 16.25 -2.62
N GLY A 42 -0.19 16.60 -2.50
CA GLY A 42 0.29 17.75 -1.72
C GLY A 42 0.88 17.44 -0.35
N ALA A 43 0.98 16.17 0.07
CA ALA A 43 1.67 15.83 1.29
C ALA A 43 3.20 15.87 1.10
N THR A 44 3.94 16.25 2.14
CA THR A 44 5.40 16.10 2.18
C THR A 44 5.73 14.65 2.53
N VAL A 45 6.37 13.92 1.60
CA VAL A 45 6.59 12.48 1.73
C VAL A 45 8.05 12.12 1.56
N THR A 46 8.59 11.40 2.54
CA THR A 46 9.86 10.68 2.42
C THR A 46 9.58 9.19 2.28
N PHE A 47 10.07 8.57 1.23
CA PHE A 47 10.00 7.13 1.02
C PHE A 47 11.37 6.50 1.25
N ALA A 48 11.44 5.51 2.13
CA ALA A 48 12.65 4.73 2.37
C ALA A 48 12.48 3.29 1.86
N GLY A 49 13.50 2.77 1.20
CA GLY A 49 13.49 1.42 0.65
C GLY A 49 14.83 1.00 0.07
N ARG A 50 14.91 -0.22 -0.48
CA ARG A 50 16.11 -0.75 -1.11
C ARG A 50 15.82 -1.20 -2.53
N VAL A 51 16.76 -0.97 -3.44
CA VAL A 51 16.65 -1.25 -4.88
C VAL A 51 17.96 -1.82 -5.40
N GLY A 52 17.93 -2.50 -6.51
CA GLY A 52 19.14 -2.95 -7.22
C GLY A 52 19.91 -1.78 -7.85
N ALA A 53 21.23 -2.00 -8.04
CA ALA A 53 22.12 -0.97 -8.59
C ALA A 53 21.75 -0.56 -10.03
N ARG A 54 21.15 -1.48 -10.81
CA ARG A 54 20.89 -1.27 -12.25
C ARG A 54 19.84 -0.20 -12.53
N ASP A 55 18.83 -0.06 -11.65
CA ASP A 55 17.65 0.78 -11.91
C ASP A 55 17.38 1.79 -10.79
N VAL A 56 18.29 1.98 -9.83
CA VAL A 56 18.15 2.98 -8.76
C VAL A 56 17.91 4.39 -9.31
N GLY A 57 18.59 4.76 -10.41
CA GLY A 57 18.40 6.06 -11.07
C GLY A 57 16.97 6.25 -11.58
N TYR A 58 16.45 5.23 -12.23
CA TYR A 58 15.06 5.21 -12.72
C TYR A 58 14.06 5.37 -11.58
N HIS A 59 14.14 4.54 -10.54
CA HIS A 59 13.21 4.62 -9.41
C HIS A 59 13.28 5.94 -8.66
N ARG A 60 14.50 6.48 -8.48
CA ARG A 60 14.67 7.79 -7.84
C ARG A 60 14.03 8.90 -8.67
N GLN A 61 14.23 8.89 -9.98
CA GLN A 61 13.64 9.86 -10.89
C GLN A 61 12.11 9.81 -10.86
N GLU A 62 11.51 8.59 -10.93
CA GLU A 62 10.07 8.40 -10.91
C GLU A 62 9.41 8.88 -9.59
N LEU A 63 10.06 8.64 -8.45
CA LEU A 63 9.57 9.14 -7.16
C LEU A 63 9.71 10.66 -7.07
N THR A 64 10.86 11.21 -7.47
CA THR A 64 11.13 12.66 -7.41
C THR A 64 10.18 13.43 -8.34
N ARG A 65 9.84 12.88 -9.51
CA ARG A 65 8.91 13.48 -10.47
C ARG A 65 7.53 13.77 -9.86
N VAL A 66 7.09 12.96 -8.92
CA VAL A 66 5.80 13.13 -8.22
C VAL A 66 5.93 13.78 -6.85
N GLY A 67 7.12 14.31 -6.51
CA GLY A 67 7.34 15.08 -5.27
C GLY A 67 7.76 14.24 -4.06
N VAL A 68 8.11 12.96 -4.23
CA VAL A 68 8.58 12.10 -3.13
C VAL A 68 10.08 12.31 -2.90
N HIS A 69 10.48 12.56 -1.67
CA HIS A 69 11.88 12.47 -1.26
C HIS A 69 12.29 11.00 -1.13
N ALA A 70 13.15 10.54 -2.05
CA ALA A 70 13.50 9.13 -2.20
C ALA A 70 14.81 8.78 -1.46
N CYS A 71 14.71 8.15 -0.28
CA CYS A 71 15.79 7.55 0.47
C CYS A 71 15.99 6.08 0.04
N LEU A 72 16.66 5.86 -1.10
CA LEU A 72 16.87 4.53 -1.66
C LEU A 72 18.29 4.03 -1.37
N ALA A 73 18.38 2.97 -0.56
CA ALA A 73 19.60 2.18 -0.43
C ALA A 73 19.79 1.31 -1.68
N VAL A 74 21.04 1.05 -2.02
CA VAL A 74 21.41 0.29 -3.22
C VAL A 74 21.92 -1.08 -2.83
N ASP A 75 21.32 -2.11 -3.41
CA ASP A 75 21.85 -3.47 -3.32
C ASP A 75 22.84 -3.70 -4.48
N PRO A 76 24.11 -4.06 -4.18
CA PRO A 76 25.09 -4.28 -5.23
C PRO A 76 24.92 -5.60 -5.99
N GLU A 77 24.23 -6.58 -5.41
CA GLU A 77 24.13 -7.96 -5.92
C GLU A 77 22.72 -8.33 -6.37
N ALA A 78 21.71 -7.94 -5.60
CA ALA A 78 20.33 -8.25 -5.92
C ALA A 78 19.70 -7.20 -6.83
N ASP A 79 18.93 -7.65 -7.82
CA ASP A 79 18.11 -6.77 -8.64
C ASP A 79 16.92 -6.21 -7.83
N THR A 80 16.35 -5.09 -8.27
CA THR A 80 15.09 -4.59 -7.72
C THR A 80 13.99 -5.65 -7.86
N GLY A 81 13.15 -5.78 -6.83
CA GLY A 81 12.04 -6.74 -6.87
C GLY A 81 11.17 -6.57 -8.11
N SER A 82 10.60 -7.66 -8.59
CA SER A 82 9.77 -7.68 -9.80
C SER A 82 8.48 -8.46 -9.58
N ILE A 83 7.39 -7.98 -10.16
CA ILE A 83 6.12 -8.70 -10.22
C ILE A 83 5.72 -8.85 -11.68
N VAL A 84 5.57 -10.09 -12.15
CA VAL A 84 4.94 -10.37 -13.43
C VAL A 84 3.44 -10.51 -13.20
N VAL A 85 2.66 -9.61 -13.75
CA VAL A 85 1.19 -9.61 -13.69
C VAL A 85 0.66 -10.13 -15.01
N MET A 86 0.26 -11.38 -15.05
CA MET A 86 -0.40 -11.97 -16.22
C MET A 86 -1.90 -11.67 -16.15
N VAL A 87 -2.42 -11.01 -17.17
CA VAL A 87 -3.84 -10.66 -17.29
C VAL A 87 -4.51 -11.61 -18.26
N ALA A 88 -5.40 -12.45 -17.76
CA ALA A 88 -6.18 -13.38 -18.59
C ALA A 88 -7.23 -12.64 -19.45
N PRO A 89 -7.77 -13.27 -20.51
CA PRO A 89 -8.79 -12.65 -21.37
C PRO A 89 -10.06 -12.20 -20.64
N ASP A 90 -10.43 -12.88 -19.57
CA ASP A 90 -11.56 -12.54 -18.69
C ASP A 90 -11.26 -11.40 -17.69
N GLY A 91 -9.99 -10.92 -17.65
CA GLY A 91 -9.53 -9.88 -16.74
C GLY A 91 -8.99 -10.39 -15.41
N GLU A 92 -9.02 -11.69 -15.16
CA GLU A 92 -8.39 -12.32 -14.01
C GLU A 92 -6.86 -12.13 -14.05
N ARG A 93 -6.23 -12.05 -12.87
CA ARG A 93 -4.81 -11.78 -12.77
C ARG A 93 -4.09 -12.85 -11.97
N THR A 94 -2.98 -13.30 -12.53
CA THR A 94 -2.01 -14.12 -11.81
C THR A 94 -0.74 -13.32 -11.60
N MET A 95 -0.26 -13.25 -10.37
CA MET A 95 0.93 -12.49 -10.00
C MET A 95 2.05 -13.43 -9.59
N PHE A 96 3.21 -13.27 -10.23
CA PHE A 96 4.45 -13.95 -9.85
C PHE A 96 5.37 -12.91 -9.24
N THR A 97 5.69 -13.05 -7.96
CA THR A 97 6.39 -12.03 -7.19
C THR A 97 7.78 -12.50 -6.80
N ASP A 98 8.79 -11.76 -7.24
CA ASP A 98 10.15 -11.79 -6.70
C ASP A 98 10.40 -10.47 -5.97
N ARG A 99 10.75 -10.53 -4.71
CA ARG A 99 10.96 -9.33 -3.92
C ARG A 99 12.36 -8.71 -4.07
N GLY A 100 13.32 -9.45 -4.62
CA GLY A 100 14.66 -8.98 -4.95
C GLY A 100 15.33 -8.23 -3.80
N ALA A 101 15.95 -7.09 -4.08
CA ALA A 101 16.66 -6.24 -3.13
C ALA A 101 15.83 -5.83 -1.89
N ASN A 102 14.48 -5.90 -1.94
CA ASN A 102 13.65 -5.58 -0.77
C ASN A 102 13.94 -6.50 0.42
N HIS A 103 14.30 -7.79 0.18
CA HIS A 103 14.65 -8.72 1.25
C HIS A 103 15.87 -8.27 2.09
N ASN A 104 16.73 -7.47 1.49
CA ASN A 104 18.01 -7.06 2.06
C ASN A 104 17.95 -5.68 2.75
N LEU A 105 16.78 -5.07 2.90
CA LEU A 105 16.67 -3.80 3.61
C LEU A 105 17.05 -3.98 5.08
N LYS A 106 17.96 -3.12 5.56
CA LYS A 106 18.50 -3.14 6.91
C LYS A 106 18.33 -1.79 7.59
N ARG A 107 18.46 -1.75 8.90
CA ARG A 107 18.40 -0.49 9.68
C ARG A 107 19.43 0.52 9.22
N GLU A 108 20.63 0.05 8.89
CA GLU A 108 21.78 0.87 8.43
C GLU A 108 21.52 1.54 7.08
N ASP A 109 20.56 1.02 6.30
CA ASP A 109 20.12 1.61 5.03
C ASP A 109 19.25 2.87 5.25
N LEU A 110 18.71 3.04 6.45
CA LEU A 110 17.82 4.13 6.78
C LEU A 110 18.60 5.31 7.35
N PRO A 111 18.42 6.53 6.81
CA PRO A 111 19.06 7.72 7.39
C PRO A 111 18.69 7.89 8.87
N ALA A 112 19.64 8.22 9.71
CA ALA A 112 19.40 8.46 11.14
C ALA A 112 18.34 9.56 11.38
N SER A 113 18.25 10.52 10.45
CA SER A 113 17.29 11.63 10.46
C SER A 113 15.94 11.28 9.82
N LEU A 114 15.69 10.03 9.42
CA LEU A 114 14.50 9.65 8.65
C LEU A 114 13.19 10.11 9.31
N LEU A 115 13.10 10.07 10.62
CA LEU A 115 11.90 10.39 11.39
C LEU A 115 11.97 11.77 12.11
N ASP A 116 13.02 12.56 11.92
CA ASP A 116 13.23 13.79 12.72
C ASP A 116 12.19 14.87 12.46
N HIS A 117 11.60 14.92 11.28
CA HIS A 117 10.57 15.89 10.89
C HIS A 117 9.29 15.21 10.39
N ALA A 118 9.06 13.96 10.82
CA ALA A 118 7.87 13.23 10.44
C ALA A 118 6.74 13.44 11.46
N ASP A 119 5.53 13.65 10.99
CA ASP A 119 4.31 13.62 11.79
C ASP A 119 3.73 12.20 11.83
N VAL A 120 3.91 11.44 10.74
CA VAL A 120 3.32 10.12 10.54
C VAL A 120 4.33 9.14 9.99
N LEU A 121 4.36 7.93 10.56
CA LEU A 121 4.97 6.74 9.99
C LEU A 121 3.88 5.89 9.33
N HIS A 122 3.98 5.67 8.02
CA HIS A 122 3.12 4.75 7.29
C HIS A 122 3.87 3.49 6.90
N LEU A 123 3.30 2.31 7.23
CA LEU A 123 3.87 1.00 6.88
C LEU A 123 2.86 0.15 6.12
N THR A 124 3.36 -0.67 5.20
CA THR A 124 2.53 -1.70 4.55
C THR A 124 2.84 -3.08 5.12
N GLY A 125 1.89 -4.00 5.06
CA GLY A 125 2.04 -5.39 5.53
C GLY A 125 3.24 -6.11 4.93
N TYR A 126 3.66 -5.69 3.74
CA TYR A 126 4.87 -6.22 3.11
C TYR A 126 6.15 -5.99 3.91
N SER A 127 6.18 -5.02 4.82
CA SER A 127 7.31 -4.77 5.73
C SER A 127 7.41 -5.80 6.86
N PHE A 128 6.42 -6.67 7.02
CA PHE A 128 6.34 -7.66 8.10
C PHE A 128 6.46 -9.11 7.59
N CYS A 129 6.58 -9.32 6.27
CA CYS A 129 6.50 -10.65 5.66
C CYS A 129 7.75 -11.51 5.82
N GLU A 130 8.90 -10.90 6.07
CA GLU A 130 10.20 -11.56 6.12
C GLU A 130 10.93 -11.19 7.41
N PRO A 131 11.72 -12.10 8.04
CA PRO A 131 12.36 -11.83 9.33
C PRO A 131 13.22 -10.56 9.36
N ALA A 132 14.02 -10.30 8.32
CA ALA A 132 14.86 -9.12 8.25
C ALA A 132 14.04 -7.82 8.12
N LEU A 133 13.01 -7.82 7.29
CA LEU A 133 12.09 -6.68 7.13
C LEU A 133 11.27 -6.45 8.40
N LEU A 134 10.82 -7.52 9.05
CA LEU A 134 10.11 -7.45 10.33
C LEU A 134 10.95 -6.75 11.40
N GLU A 135 12.24 -7.09 11.51
CA GLU A 135 13.14 -6.41 12.45
C GLU A 135 13.19 -4.88 12.19
N VAL A 136 13.33 -4.48 10.93
CA VAL A 136 13.31 -3.05 10.54
C VAL A 136 11.96 -2.40 10.85
N ALA A 137 10.84 -3.07 10.52
CA ALA A 137 9.51 -2.54 10.77
C ALA A 137 9.24 -2.37 12.28
N LEU A 138 9.58 -3.35 13.09
CA LEU A 138 9.43 -3.27 14.55
C LEU A 138 10.31 -2.19 15.17
N TRP A 139 11.54 -2.02 14.68
CA TRP A 139 12.40 -0.93 15.11
C TRP A 139 11.81 0.45 14.73
N LEU A 140 11.31 0.63 13.50
CA LEU A 140 10.63 1.87 13.08
C LEU A 140 9.40 2.16 13.93
N LEU A 141 8.57 1.16 14.22
CA LEU A 141 7.41 1.30 15.10
C LEU A 141 7.83 1.75 16.52
N GLY A 142 8.89 1.15 17.06
CA GLY A 142 9.46 1.55 18.36
C GLY A 142 9.96 2.99 18.35
N GLN A 143 10.66 3.42 17.27
CA GLN A 143 11.12 4.79 17.11
C GLN A 143 9.97 5.79 16.95
N ALA A 144 8.95 5.44 16.17
CA ALA A 144 7.78 6.29 16.00
C ALA A 144 7.03 6.49 17.33
N ARG A 145 6.76 5.40 18.05
CA ARG A 145 6.09 5.44 19.37
C ARG A 145 6.87 6.26 20.40
N SER A 146 8.20 6.09 20.47
CA SER A 146 9.04 6.84 21.41
C SER A 146 9.09 8.34 21.14
N ARG A 147 8.83 8.75 19.89
CA ARG A 147 8.78 10.14 19.45
C ARG A 147 7.36 10.73 19.42
N GLY A 148 6.34 9.93 19.76
CA GLY A 148 4.95 10.34 19.69
C GLY A 148 4.43 10.54 18.26
N LEU A 149 5.05 9.92 17.25
CA LEU A 149 4.59 9.98 15.88
C LEU A 149 3.31 9.15 15.70
N THR A 150 2.42 9.64 14.91
CA THR A 150 1.25 8.89 14.48
C THR A 150 1.66 7.72 13.58
N VAL A 151 1.10 6.54 13.81
CA VAL A 151 1.34 5.36 12.96
C VAL A 151 0.09 5.05 12.15
N THR A 152 0.27 4.72 10.88
CA THR A 152 -0.81 4.21 10.03
C THR A 152 -0.34 2.97 9.26
N VAL A 153 -1.25 2.06 8.94
CA VAL A 153 -0.89 0.79 8.29
C VAL A 153 -1.85 0.42 7.17
N ASP A 154 -1.31 -0.13 6.10
CA ASP A 154 -2.06 -0.88 5.09
C ASP A 154 -1.63 -2.35 5.19
N PRO A 155 -2.52 -3.30 5.51
CA PRO A 155 -2.13 -4.70 5.71
C PRO A 155 -1.51 -5.37 4.48
N GLY A 156 -1.71 -4.80 3.30
CA GLY A 156 -1.09 -5.25 2.06
C GLY A 156 -1.82 -6.43 1.43
N SER A 157 -1.23 -7.64 1.39
CA SER A 157 -1.83 -8.78 0.71
C SER A 157 -2.38 -9.82 1.68
N ALA A 158 -3.64 -10.24 1.50
CA ALA A 158 -4.26 -11.33 2.26
C ALA A 158 -3.42 -12.63 2.18
N ALA A 159 -2.84 -12.93 1.02
CA ALA A 159 -2.00 -14.11 0.83
C ALA A 159 -0.71 -14.07 1.67
N PHE A 160 -0.12 -12.90 1.89
CA PHE A 160 1.03 -12.76 2.78
C PHE A 160 0.62 -12.77 4.25
N LEU A 161 -0.48 -12.10 4.62
CA LEU A 161 -1.03 -12.15 5.97
C LEU A 161 -1.35 -13.58 6.40
N ALA A 162 -1.91 -14.40 5.50
CA ALA A 162 -2.23 -15.81 5.79
C ALA A 162 -0.98 -16.69 6.01
N ARG A 163 0.19 -16.28 5.52
CA ARG A 163 1.47 -17.01 5.72
C ARG A 163 2.17 -16.63 7.02
N MET A 164 1.87 -15.48 7.58
CA MET A 164 2.32 -15.09 8.92
C MET A 164 1.22 -15.37 9.94
N ASP A 165 1.51 -15.20 11.23
CA ASP A 165 0.47 -15.19 12.26
C ASP A 165 -0.32 -13.87 12.17
N PRO A 166 -1.62 -13.89 11.74
CA PRO A 166 -2.43 -12.66 11.66
C PRO A 166 -2.56 -11.95 13.02
N GLY A 167 -2.60 -12.72 14.11
CA GLY A 167 -2.63 -12.18 15.46
C GLY A 167 -1.32 -11.46 15.82
N ALA A 168 -0.17 -11.93 15.31
CA ALA A 168 1.09 -11.21 15.49
C ALA A 168 1.07 -9.87 14.76
N PHE A 169 0.57 -9.80 13.52
CA PHE A 169 0.42 -8.54 12.79
C PHE A 169 -0.44 -7.54 13.57
N LEU A 170 -1.59 -7.98 14.10
CA LEU A 170 -2.45 -7.13 14.93
C LEU A 170 -1.71 -6.62 16.17
N ARG A 171 -0.95 -7.48 16.87
CA ARG A 171 -0.16 -7.07 18.04
C ARG A 171 0.94 -6.06 17.69
N TRP A 172 1.65 -6.24 16.58
CA TRP A 172 2.73 -5.33 16.17
C TRP A 172 2.23 -3.94 15.81
N THR A 173 1.07 -3.88 15.16
CA THR A 173 0.48 -2.65 14.63
C THR A 173 -0.60 -2.06 15.55
N ASP A 174 -0.82 -2.65 16.71
CA ASP A 174 -1.79 -2.19 17.70
C ASP A 174 -1.58 -0.71 18.06
N GLY A 175 -2.67 0.03 18.17
CA GLY A 175 -2.63 1.47 18.44
C GLY A 175 -2.33 2.34 17.20
N ALA A 176 -2.24 1.78 15.99
CA ALA A 176 -2.15 2.62 14.79
C ALA A 176 -3.42 3.46 14.62
N ALA A 177 -3.25 4.73 14.22
CA ALA A 177 -4.35 5.68 14.11
C ALA A 177 -5.32 5.28 12.98
N VAL A 178 -4.80 4.81 11.84
CA VAL A 178 -5.63 4.35 10.72
C VAL A 178 -5.09 3.04 10.15
N CYS A 179 -6.00 2.09 9.90
CA CYS A 179 -5.74 0.87 9.16
C CYS A 179 -6.56 0.84 7.87
N PHE A 180 -5.95 0.43 6.74
CA PHE A 180 -6.55 0.43 5.40
C PHE A 180 -6.71 -0.99 4.82
N PRO A 181 -7.40 -1.93 5.45
CA PRO A 181 -7.56 -3.26 4.91
C PRO A 181 -8.50 -3.26 3.69
N ASN A 182 -8.34 -4.23 2.79
CA ASN A 182 -9.43 -4.66 1.92
C ASN A 182 -10.23 -5.78 2.62
N ARG A 183 -11.31 -6.25 1.94
CA ARG A 183 -12.19 -7.28 2.49
C ARG A 183 -11.46 -8.58 2.81
N ASP A 184 -10.60 -9.03 1.92
CA ASP A 184 -9.89 -10.31 2.07
C ASP A 184 -8.82 -10.21 3.16
N GLU A 185 -8.13 -9.08 3.26
CA GLU A 185 -7.17 -8.79 4.33
C GLU A 185 -7.86 -8.73 5.69
N ALA A 186 -9.01 -8.06 5.78
CA ALA A 186 -9.79 -8.02 7.02
C ALA A 186 -10.29 -9.41 7.42
N ALA A 187 -10.75 -10.23 6.47
CA ALA A 187 -11.17 -11.60 6.73
C ALA A 187 -10.04 -12.46 7.30
N VAL A 188 -8.82 -12.32 6.79
CA VAL A 188 -7.63 -13.01 7.34
C VAL A 188 -7.31 -12.53 8.75
N LEU A 189 -7.42 -11.22 9.02
CA LEU A 189 -7.05 -10.64 10.32
C LEU A 189 -8.04 -11.00 11.44
N VAL A 190 -9.35 -11.05 11.15
CA VAL A 190 -10.38 -11.20 12.19
C VAL A 190 -11.33 -12.39 11.99
N GLY A 191 -11.14 -13.16 10.92
CA GLY A 191 -12.02 -14.26 10.52
C GLY A 191 -13.08 -13.82 9.51
N GLU A 192 -13.75 -14.81 8.88
CA GLU A 192 -14.86 -14.54 7.98
C GLU A 192 -16.03 -13.91 8.73
N ALA A 193 -16.47 -12.75 8.23
CA ALA A 193 -17.61 -12.02 8.75
C ALA A 193 -18.14 -11.05 7.70
N ASP A 194 -19.27 -10.45 7.96
CA ASP A 194 -19.75 -9.33 7.15
C ASP A 194 -18.83 -8.09 7.35
N PRO A 195 -18.77 -7.17 6.37
CA PRO A 195 -17.86 -6.04 6.41
C PRO A 195 -18.03 -5.14 7.63
N VAL A 196 -19.24 -4.98 8.16
CA VAL A 196 -19.51 -4.15 9.34
C VAL A 196 -18.88 -4.79 10.58
N THR A 197 -19.08 -6.09 10.75
CA THR A 197 -18.48 -6.86 11.86
C THR A 197 -16.96 -6.84 11.77
N MET A 198 -16.38 -7.09 10.58
CA MET A 198 -14.93 -7.04 10.39
C MET A 198 -14.34 -5.67 10.75
N ALA A 199 -14.91 -4.61 10.21
CA ALA A 199 -14.45 -3.25 10.48
C ALA A 199 -14.56 -2.92 11.97
N THR A 200 -15.67 -3.27 12.61
CA THR A 200 -15.90 -3.06 14.05
C THR A 200 -14.91 -3.86 14.92
N HIS A 201 -14.58 -5.11 14.56
CA HIS A 201 -13.59 -5.88 15.28
C HIS A 201 -12.20 -5.24 15.20
N LEU A 202 -11.81 -4.75 14.03
CA LEU A 202 -10.53 -4.11 13.83
C LEU A 202 -10.38 -2.80 14.62
N THR A 203 -11.48 -2.10 14.98
CA THR A 203 -11.38 -0.91 15.85
C THR A 203 -10.92 -1.21 17.28
N ARG A 204 -10.79 -2.48 17.67
CA ARG A 204 -10.17 -2.86 18.94
C ARG A 204 -8.65 -2.64 18.92
N HIS A 205 -8.06 -2.58 17.73
CA HIS A 205 -6.63 -2.43 17.49
C HIS A 205 -6.26 -1.06 16.90
N TYR A 206 -7.19 -0.44 16.20
CA TYR A 206 -6.93 0.76 15.39
C TYR A 206 -7.91 1.89 15.72
N GLY A 207 -7.44 3.12 15.72
CA GLY A 207 -8.30 4.29 15.95
C GLY A 207 -9.40 4.41 14.91
N VAL A 208 -9.04 4.25 13.63
CA VAL A 208 -9.95 4.25 12.48
C VAL A 208 -9.63 3.08 11.55
N VAL A 209 -10.65 2.45 11.03
CA VAL A 209 -10.55 1.43 9.98
C VAL A 209 -11.23 1.94 8.73
N ALA A 210 -10.48 2.05 7.63
CA ALA A 210 -11.01 2.35 6.31
C ALA A 210 -11.02 1.07 5.47
N LEU A 211 -12.05 0.24 5.63
CA LEU A 211 -12.19 -1.06 4.97
C LEU A 211 -12.59 -0.87 3.51
N LYS A 212 -11.67 -1.18 2.59
CA LYS A 212 -11.87 -1.07 1.14
C LYS A 212 -12.76 -2.21 0.63
N LEU A 213 -13.86 -1.89 -0.08
CA LEU A 213 -14.85 -2.84 -0.59
C LEU A 213 -14.89 -2.86 -2.13
N GLY A 214 -13.85 -2.39 -2.81
CA GLY A 214 -13.76 -2.35 -4.27
C GLY A 214 -14.88 -1.48 -4.87
N ALA A 215 -15.66 -2.04 -5.79
CA ALA A 215 -16.76 -1.34 -6.44
C ALA A 215 -17.91 -0.95 -5.48
N ALA A 216 -17.98 -1.54 -4.29
CA ALA A 216 -18.93 -1.14 -3.25
C ALA A 216 -18.47 0.07 -2.41
N GLY A 217 -17.25 0.60 -2.65
CA GLY A 217 -16.73 1.76 -1.93
C GLY A 217 -15.88 1.38 -0.72
N CYS A 218 -16.11 2.02 0.41
CA CYS A 218 -15.43 1.68 1.66
C CYS A 218 -16.36 1.81 2.87
N LEU A 219 -15.98 1.17 3.97
CA LEU A 219 -16.62 1.28 5.25
C LEU A 219 -15.64 1.92 6.25
N LEU A 220 -16.02 3.06 6.80
CA LEU A 220 -15.29 3.71 7.88
C LEU A 220 -15.82 3.24 9.22
N ALA A 221 -14.96 2.76 10.10
CA ALA A 221 -15.30 2.40 11.47
C ALA A 221 -14.32 3.04 12.45
N ALA A 222 -14.85 3.51 13.57
CA ALA A 222 -14.08 4.01 14.73
C ALA A 222 -14.75 3.53 16.01
N ALA A 223 -13.97 3.31 17.07
CA ALA A 223 -14.51 2.82 18.34
C ALA A 223 -15.58 3.75 18.89
N GLY A 224 -16.69 3.20 19.33
CA GLY A 224 -17.81 3.97 19.91
C GLY A 224 -18.72 4.68 18.89
N HIS A 225 -18.45 4.54 17.59
CA HIS A 225 -19.26 5.14 16.53
C HIS A 225 -19.81 4.08 15.59
N PRO A 226 -21.06 4.24 15.08
CA PRO A 226 -21.58 3.35 14.05
C PRO A 226 -20.74 3.49 12.77
N PRO A 227 -20.41 2.37 12.10
CA PRO A 227 -19.69 2.42 10.83
C PRO A 227 -20.43 3.21 9.76
N VAL A 228 -19.70 3.98 8.97
CA VAL A 228 -20.23 4.80 7.88
C VAL A 228 -19.81 4.22 6.54
N HIS A 229 -20.78 3.93 5.68
CA HIS A 229 -20.51 3.50 4.31
C HIS A 229 -20.32 4.70 3.39
N VAL A 230 -19.21 4.71 2.67
CA VAL A 230 -18.89 5.69 1.63
C VAL A 230 -18.91 4.96 0.28
N ALA A 231 -19.83 5.35 -0.60
CA ALA A 231 -20.01 4.71 -1.90
C ALA A 231 -18.80 4.95 -2.83
N ALA A 232 -18.50 3.97 -3.69
CA ALA A 232 -17.54 4.18 -4.77
C ALA A 232 -18.10 5.14 -5.83
N TYR A 233 -17.20 5.89 -6.48
CA TYR A 233 -17.58 6.64 -7.68
C TYR A 233 -17.70 5.69 -8.87
N PRO A 234 -18.74 5.86 -9.71
CA PRO A 234 -18.90 5.06 -10.91
C PRO A 234 -17.71 5.21 -11.85
N ALA A 235 -17.09 4.11 -12.25
CA ALA A 235 -16.00 4.11 -13.20
C ALA A 235 -16.05 2.84 -14.06
N ARG A 236 -15.63 2.99 -15.33
CA ARG A 236 -15.42 1.83 -16.20
C ARG A 236 -14.00 1.33 -16.02
N ALA A 237 -13.84 0.30 -15.21
CA ALA A 237 -12.53 -0.26 -14.92
C ALA A 237 -11.86 -0.82 -16.18
N ARG A 238 -10.60 -0.42 -16.40
CA ARG A 238 -9.67 -0.96 -17.40
C ARG A 238 -8.56 -1.75 -16.74
N ASP A 239 -8.09 -1.26 -15.59
CA ASP A 239 -7.06 -1.87 -14.77
C ASP A 239 -7.28 -1.46 -13.31
N THR A 240 -7.47 -2.42 -12.41
CA THR A 240 -7.70 -2.12 -10.98
C THR A 240 -6.40 -2.11 -10.16
N THR A 241 -5.23 -2.26 -10.83
CA THR A 241 -3.92 -2.22 -10.18
C THR A 241 -3.67 -0.85 -9.53
N GLY A 242 -3.29 -0.86 -8.26
CA GLY A 242 -3.00 0.35 -7.51
C GLY A 242 -4.20 1.18 -7.07
N ALA A 243 -5.45 0.73 -7.31
CA ALA A 243 -6.63 1.45 -6.82
C ALA A 243 -6.66 1.55 -5.29
N GLY A 244 -6.28 0.47 -4.58
CA GLY A 244 -6.13 0.47 -3.13
C GLY A 244 -5.01 1.39 -2.65
N ASP A 245 -3.88 1.42 -3.37
CA ASP A 245 -2.76 2.32 -3.07
C ASP A 245 -3.16 3.78 -3.26
N ALA A 246 -3.87 4.07 -4.36
CA ALA A 246 -4.38 5.41 -4.64
C ALA A 246 -5.42 5.86 -3.61
N PHE A 247 -6.32 4.96 -3.19
CA PHE A 247 -7.26 5.23 -2.09
C PHE A 247 -6.51 5.58 -0.81
N CYS A 248 -5.55 4.74 -0.39
CA CYS A 248 -4.76 4.97 0.81
C CYS A 248 -4.01 6.31 0.74
N GLY A 249 -3.26 6.56 -0.34
CA GLY A 249 -2.50 7.79 -0.53
C GLY A 249 -3.38 9.04 -0.56
N ALA A 250 -4.55 8.98 -1.20
CA ALA A 250 -5.49 10.10 -1.25
C ALA A 250 -6.16 10.36 0.11
N PHE A 251 -6.57 9.30 0.81
CA PHE A 251 -7.11 9.42 2.17
C PHE A 251 -6.09 10.08 3.09
N MET A 252 -4.86 9.57 3.10
CA MET A 252 -3.77 10.09 3.93
C MET A 252 -3.46 11.55 3.61
N SER A 253 -3.37 11.91 2.33
CA SER A 253 -3.12 13.31 1.93
C SER A 253 -4.21 14.25 2.45
N ARG A 254 -5.49 13.88 2.33
CA ARG A 254 -6.61 14.70 2.81
C ARG A 254 -6.67 14.74 4.33
N TRP A 255 -6.43 13.62 4.99
CA TRP A 255 -6.38 13.51 6.44
C TRP A 255 -5.27 14.37 7.05
N LEU A 256 -4.05 14.30 6.51
CA LEU A 256 -2.91 15.10 6.96
C LEU A 256 -3.13 16.60 6.79
N ALA A 257 -3.78 17.03 5.70
CA ALA A 257 -4.10 18.42 5.46
C ALA A 257 -5.06 19.03 6.51
N SER A 258 -5.84 18.19 7.18
CA SER A 258 -6.79 18.60 8.24
C SER A 258 -6.22 18.41 9.66
N GLY A 259 -4.95 17.97 9.77
CA GLY A 259 -4.31 17.56 11.02
C GLY A 259 -4.49 16.05 11.29
N PRO A 260 -3.48 15.40 11.90
CA PRO A 260 -3.46 13.94 12.04
C PRO A 260 -4.33 13.41 13.21
N ASP A 261 -5.19 14.23 13.80
CA ASP A 261 -6.12 13.81 14.86
C ASP A 261 -7.42 13.27 14.24
N PRO A 262 -7.71 11.96 14.36
CA PRO A 262 -8.94 11.36 13.84
C PRO A 262 -10.24 11.97 14.39
N GLN A 263 -10.20 12.57 15.57
CA GLN A 263 -11.40 13.15 16.20
C GLN A 263 -11.76 14.53 15.59
N THR A 264 -10.79 15.23 15.04
CA THR A 264 -10.98 16.58 14.45
C THR A 264 -11.04 16.55 12.92
N THR A 265 -10.68 15.43 12.29
CA THR A 265 -10.63 15.29 10.84
C THR A 265 -11.97 14.85 10.26
N ASP A 266 -12.36 15.46 9.16
CA ASP A 266 -13.46 14.95 8.34
C ASP A 266 -13.08 13.65 7.62
N LEU A 267 -13.23 12.53 8.34
CA LEU A 267 -12.90 11.18 7.83
C LEU A 267 -13.79 10.77 6.64
N VAL A 268 -15.06 11.20 6.65
CA VAL A 268 -15.99 10.90 5.54
C VAL A 268 -15.54 11.65 4.28
N GLY A 269 -15.27 12.94 4.39
CA GLY A 269 -14.74 13.72 3.27
C GLY A 269 -13.39 13.23 2.76
N ALA A 270 -12.51 12.72 3.64
CA ALA A 270 -11.26 12.08 3.25
C ALA A 270 -11.51 10.78 2.45
N ALA A 271 -12.46 9.95 2.88
CA ALA A 271 -12.83 8.72 2.20
C ALA A 271 -13.54 8.97 0.86
N GLU A 272 -14.42 9.96 0.77
CA GLU A 272 -15.06 10.39 -0.49
C GLU A 272 -14.03 10.87 -1.50
N PHE A 273 -13.07 11.69 -1.06
CA PHE A 273 -11.96 12.13 -1.88
C PHE A 273 -11.13 10.94 -2.37
N ALA A 274 -10.78 10.01 -1.47
CA ALA A 274 -10.03 8.80 -1.79
C ALA A 274 -10.78 7.89 -2.80
N ALA A 275 -12.09 7.71 -2.61
CA ALA A 275 -12.93 6.94 -3.53
C ALA A 275 -12.96 7.55 -4.95
N ARG A 276 -12.97 8.89 -5.06
CA ARG A 276 -12.89 9.59 -6.34
C ARG A 276 -11.56 9.37 -7.04
N ILE A 277 -10.45 9.46 -6.31
CA ILE A 277 -9.11 9.21 -6.86
C ILE A 277 -8.97 7.75 -7.29
N ALA A 278 -9.41 6.78 -6.48
CA ALA A 278 -9.39 5.36 -6.83
C ALA A 278 -10.22 5.08 -8.10
N ALA A 279 -11.41 5.68 -8.24
CA ALA A 279 -12.24 5.57 -9.43
C ALA A 279 -11.55 6.12 -10.69
N MET A 280 -10.77 7.20 -10.57
CA MET A 280 -9.97 7.73 -11.68
C MET A 280 -8.84 6.76 -12.07
N VAL A 281 -8.17 6.16 -11.09
CA VAL A 281 -7.05 5.23 -11.32
C VAL A 281 -7.50 4.01 -12.10
N VAL A 282 -8.62 3.40 -11.78
CA VAL A 282 -9.10 2.18 -12.46
C VAL A 282 -9.44 2.39 -13.94
N THR A 283 -9.56 3.64 -14.42
CA THR A 283 -9.83 3.93 -15.84
C THR A 283 -8.59 3.92 -16.72
N ARG A 284 -7.40 3.81 -16.17
CA ARG A 284 -6.11 3.88 -16.87
C ARG A 284 -5.20 2.71 -16.47
N PHE A 285 -4.10 2.52 -17.21
CA PHE A 285 -3.07 1.54 -16.84
C PHE A 285 -2.03 2.16 -15.92
N GLY A 286 -1.54 1.38 -14.97
CA GLY A 286 -0.49 1.75 -14.03
C GLY A 286 -1.02 2.30 -12.70
N ALA A 287 -0.26 2.03 -11.63
CA ALA A 287 -0.67 2.29 -10.25
C ALA A 287 -0.34 3.71 -9.74
N ARG A 288 0.61 4.43 -10.39
CA ARG A 288 1.10 5.74 -9.92
C ARG A 288 0.43 6.92 -10.63
N PRO A 289 0.48 8.13 -10.04
CA PRO A 289 0.08 9.36 -10.73
C PRO A 289 0.93 9.57 -11.99
N ALA A 290 0.30 10.15 -13.05
CA ALA A 290 0.93 10.40 -14.35
C ALA A 290 1.88 11.60 -14.29
#